data_1ba7723439ef987509f48583cf938fe0
#
_entry.id   1ba7723439ef987509f48583cf938fe0
#
_cell.length_a   1.000
_cell.length_b   1.000
_cell.length_c   1.000
_cell.angle_alpha   90.00
_cell.angle_beta   90.00
_cell.angle_gamma   90.00
#
_symmetry.space_group_name_H-M   'P 1'
#
loop_
_entity.id
_entity.type
_entity.pdbx_description
1 polymer ?
#
loop_
_entity_poly.entity_id
_entity_poly.type
_entity_poly.pdbx_seq_one_letter_code
_entity_poly.pdbx_strand_id
1 'polypeptide(L)'
;MQGYPKNRIEDLKITTDIGDDLQKARILLEMKSSSQDCSYLVRFKDREDNLLLGFETKHTLVAMDVAGIHLWSAEEPYLYTLEIDVLNSDMETVQSIVQKVGLRKLRLEDGIMKINGKRIVFHGINLNEFSRQTGRVISREEMIRYIRFLKQNNINAVRTSQLPLYEEWYG
;
A
#
# COMPACT_ATOMS: atom_id res chain seq x y z
N MET A 1 -12.42 -12.65 23.70
CA MET A 1 -12.68 -13.04 22.29
C MET A 1 -13.14 -11.78 21.57
N GLN A 2 -12.36 -11.25 20.63
CA GLN A 2 -12.87 -10.21 19.72
C GLN A 2 -13.69 -10.92 18.64
N GLY A 3 -15.00 -10.67 18.61
CA GLY A 3 -15.88 -11.18 17.56
C GLY A 3 -15.64 -10.41 16.28
N TYR A 4 -15.24 -11.08 15.21
CA TYR A 4 -15.21 -10.47 13.89
C TYR A 4 -16.63 -10.32 13.35
N PRO A 5 -16.94 -9.21 12.62
CA PRO A 5 -18.24 -9.07 11.95
C PRO A 5 -18.49 -10.25 11.01
N LYS A 6 -19.74 -10.68 10.91
CA LYS A 6 -20.14 -11.78 10.00
C LYS A 6 -19.89 -11.41 8.55
N ASN A 7 -20.12 -10.15 8.19
CA ASN A 7 -19.87 -9.58 6.86
C ASN A 7 -18.56 -8.80 6.92
N ARG A 8 -17.51 -9.30 6.26
CA ARG A 8 -16.21 -8.64 6.20
C ARG A 8 -15.43 -9.03 4.97
N ILE A 9 -14.47 -8.21 4.62
CA ILE A 9 -13.38 -8.59 3.71
C ILE A 9 -12.34 -9.37 4.54
N GLU A 10 -12.04 -10.59 4.13
CA GLU A 10 -11.05 -11.48 4.75
C GLU A 10 -9.65 -11.27 4.17
N ASP A 11 -9.59 -10.90 2.90
CA ASP A 11 -8.36 -10.63 2.18
C ASP A 11 -8.59 -9.58 1.10
N LEU A 12 -7.62 -8.69 0.93
CA LEU A 12 -7.64 -7.61 -0.05
C LEU A 12 -6.32 -7.60 -0.81
N LYS A 13 -6.38 -7.86 -2.11
CA LYS A 13 -5.25 -7.70 -3.01
C LYS A 13 -5.46 -6.47 -3.89
N ILE A 14 -4.46 -5.58 -3.87
CA ILE A 14 -4.43 -4.36 -4.68
C ILE A 14 -3.32 -4.52 -5.72
N THR A 15 -3.69 -4.46 -6.99
CA THR A 15 -2.73 -4.49 -8.10
C THR A 15 -2.80 -3.17 -8.85
N THR A 16 -1.63 -2.56 -9.12
CA THR A 16 -1.53 -1.30 -9.85
C THR A 16 -0.81 -1.52 -11.16
N ASP A 17 -1.38 -1.06 -12.27
CA ASP A 17 -0.75 -1.03 -13.59
C ASP A 17 -0.68 0.42 -14.07
N ILE A 18 0.54 0.86 -14.40
CA ILE A 18 0.81 2.22 -14.83
C ILE A 18 1.02 2.25 -16.33
N GLY A 19 0.28 3.11 -17.03
CA GLY A 19 0.41 3.32 -18.47
C GLY A 19 1.84 3.67 -18.90
N ASP A 20 2.17 3.45 -20.16
CA ASP A 20 3.51 3.76 -20.68
C ASP A 20 3.79 5.26 -20.73
N ASP A 21 2.73 6.07 -20.81
CA ASP A 21 2.77 7.53 -20.71
C ASP A 21 3.04 8.04 -19.28
N LEU A 22 3.02 7.16 -18.28
CA LEU A 22 3.19 7.48 -16.87
C LEU A 22 2.16 8.49 -16.30
N GLN A 23 1.04 8.68 -17.01
CA GLN A 23 0.01 9.64 -16.67
C GLN A 23 -1.28 8.99 -16.17
N LYS A 24 -1.41 7.68 -16.37
CA LYS A 24 -2.63 6.92 -16.04
C LYS A 24 -2.26 5.67 -15.25
N ALA A 25 -3.12 5.30 -14.33
CA ALA A 25 -3.04 4.05 -13.59
C ALA A 25 -4.37 3.31 -13.67
N ARG A 26 -4.29 2.00 -13.83
CA ARG A 26 -5.38 1.07 -13.53
C ARG A 26 -5.10 0.40 -12.21
N ILE A 27 -6.05 0.48 -11.29
CA ILE A 27 -6.01 -0.13 -9.97
C ILE A 27 -7.04 -1.24 -9.95
N LEU A 28 -6.60 -2.47 -9.70
CA LEU A 28 -7.45 -3.64 -9.58
C LEU A 28 -7.54 -4.02 -8.11
N LEU A 29 -8.76 -4.12 -7.61
CA LEU A 29 -9.08 -4.59 -6.27
C LEU A 29 -9.67 -6.00 -6.37
N GLU A 30 -9.04 -6.96 -5.73
CA GLU A 30 -9.53 -8.32 -5.56
C GLU A 30 -9.85 -8.50 -4.07
N MET A 31 -11.14 -8.58 -3.73
CA MET A 31 -11.63 -8.68 -2.35
C MET A 31 -12.14 -10.10 -2.10
N LYS A 32 -11.65 -10.77 -1.06
CA LYS A 32 -12.24 -12.00 -0.58
C LYS A 32 -13.22 -11.69 0.54
N SER A 33 -14.50 -11.82 0.28
CA SER A 33 -15.56 -11.55 1.25
C SER A 33 -16.03 -12.80 1.97
N SER A 34 -16.37 -12.67 3.23
CA SER A 34 -16.98 -13.74 4.04
C SER A 34 -18.47 -13.94 3.75
N SER A 35 -19.14 -12.98 3.05
CA SER A 35 -20.55 -13.00 2.71
C SER A 35 -20.79 -12.40 1.34
N GLN A 36 -21.87 -12.84 0.68
CA GLN A 36 -22.33 -12.27 -0.60
C GLN A 36 -23.35 -11.15 -0.39
N ASP A 37 -23.86 -10.96 0.82
CA ASP A 37 -24.94 -10.01 1.15
C ASP A 37 -24.38 -8.67 1.64
N CYS A 38 -23.29 -8.19 1.04
CA CYS A 38 -22.71 -6.90 1.37
C CYS A 38 -22.43 -6.07 0.12
N SER A 39 -22.42 -4.75 0.30
CA SER A 39 -21.91 -3.81 -0.68
C SER A 39 -20.66 -3.12 -0.15
N TYR A 40 -19.89 -2.54 -1.04
CA TYR A 40 -18.63 -1.90 -0.76
C TYR A 40 -18.68 -0.47 -1.24
N LEU A 41 -18.48 0.49 -0.34
CA LEU A 41 -18.26 1.88 -0.69
C LEU A 41 -16.76 2.10 -0.82
N VAL A 42 -16.30 2.28 -2.05
CA VAL A 42 -14.90 2.45 -2.38
C VAL A 42 -14.62 3.93 -2.63
N ARG A 43 -13.59 4.48 -1.97
CA ARG A 43 -13.11 5.84 -2.16
C ARG A 43 -11.61 5.83 -2.39
N PHE A 44 -11.16 6.51 -3.42
CA PHE A 44 -9.75 6.72 -3.72
C PHE A 44 -9.44 8.21 -3.67
N LYS A 45 -8.50 8.58 -2.81
CA LYS A 45 -8.17 9.96 -2.48
C LYS A 45 -6.70 10.24 -2.73
N ASP A 46 -6.40 11.51 -3.01
CA ASP A 46 -5.02 11.97 -3.10
C ASP A 46 -4.37 12.17 -1.71
N ARG A 47 -3.16 12.69 -1.69
CA ARG A 47 -2.39 12.93 -0.46
C ARG A 47 -3.01 14.01 0.42
N GLU A 48 -3.72 14.96 -0.17
CA GLU A 48 -4.42 16.07 0.47
C GLU A 48 -5.85 15.70 0.91
N ASP A 49 -6.22 14.39 0.80
CA ASP A 49 -7.54 13.84 1.14
C ASP A 49 -8.67 14.26 0.17
N ASN A 50 -8.35 14.82 -1.01
CA ASN A 50 -9.34 15.09 -2.03
C ASN A 50 -9.81 13.80 -2.68
N LEU A 51 -11.13 13.64 -2.84
CA LEU A 51 -11.74 12.48 -3.49
C LEU A 51 -11.48 12.52 -5.00
N LEU A 52 -10.76 11.52 -5.52
CA LEU A 52 -10.53 11.34 -6.95
C LEU A 52 -11.58 10.44 -7.59
N LEU A 53 -11.93 9.35 -6.91
CA LEU A 53 -12.97 8.40 -7.31
C LEU A 53 -13.75 7.92 -6.09
N GLY A 54 -15.06 7.78 -6.26
CA GLY A 54 -15.93 7.21 -5.23
C GLY A 54 -17.14 6.52 -5.88
N PHE A 55 -17.41 5.30 -5.45
CA PHE A 55 -18.55 4.52 -5.95
C PHE A 55 -18.92 3.39 -4.99
N GLU A 56 -20.15 2.93 -5.10
CA GLU A 56 -20.64 1.73 -4.44
C GLU A 56 -20.67 0.55 -5.42
N THR A 57 -20.35 -0.64 -4.93
CA THR A 57 -20.38 -1.87 -5.73
C THR A 57 -20.69 -3.08 -4.85
N LYS A 58 -21.26 -4.13 -5.47
CA LYS A 58 -21.38 -5.47 -4.87
C LYS A 58 -20.36 -6.46 -5.42
N HIS A 59 -19.57 -6.02 -6.40
CA HIS A 59 -18.55 -6.87 -7.00
C HIS A 59 -17.30 -6.91 -6.14
N THR A 60 -16.73 -8.10 -5.99
CA THR A 60 -15.48 -8.34 -5.27
C THR A 60 -14.24 -8.17 -6.14
N LEU A 61 -14.43 -8.05 -7.45
CA LEU A 61 -13.38 -7.72 -8.42
C LEU A 61 -13.73 -6.38 -9.07
N VAL A 62 -12.93 -5.37 -8.83
CA VAL A 62 -13.19 -3.99 -9.24
C VAL A 62 -11.95 -3.39 -9.89
N ALA A 63 -12.13 -2.77 -11.05
CA ALA A 63 -11.07 -2.00 -11.71
C ALA A 63 -11.42 -0.51 -11.69
N MET A 64 -10.44 0.32 -11.36
CA MET A 64 -10.52 1.78 -11.36
C MET A 64 -9.43 2.35 -12.26
N ASP A 65 -9.77 3.28 -13.12
CA ASP A 65 -8.82 4.02 -13.95
C ASP A 65 -8.68 5.45 -13.43
N VAL A 66 -7.45 5.88 -13.16
CA VAL A 66 -7.12 7.22 -12.65
C VAL A 66 -6.16 7.88 -13.63
N ALA A 67 -6.40 9.16 -13.94
CA ALA A 67 -5.55 9.98 -14.79
C ALA A 67 -4.94 11.15 -14.00
N GLY A 68 -3.85 11.73 -14.52
CA GLY A 68 -3.16 12.82 -13.85
C GLY A 68 -2.49 12.39 -12.55
N ILE A 69 -1.90 11.20 -12.55
CA ILE A 69 -1.34 10.57 -11.36
C ILE A 69 0.02 11.16 -10.96
N HIS A 70 0.28 11.23 -9.66
CA HIS A 70 1.60 11.40 -9.07
C HIS A 70 2.24 10.04 -8.80
N LEU A 71 3.44 9.84 -9.36
CA LEU A 71 4.16 8.57 -9.19
C LEU A 71 4.95 8.57 -7.88
N TRP A 72 4.95 7.43 -7.22
CA TRP A 72 5.79 7.19 -6.06
C TRP A 72 7.25 6.98 -6.49
N SER A 73 8.18 7.63 -5.81
CA SER A 73 9.60 7.31 -5.84
C SER A 73 10.19 7.30 -4.42
N ALA A 74 11.43 6.80 -4.26
CA ALA A 74 12.10 6.82 -2.96
C ALA A 74 12.45 8.26 -2.49
N GLU A 75 12.65 9.18 -3.44
CA GLU A 75 12.91 10.60 -3.21
C GLU A 75 11.62 11.34 -2.89
N GLU A 76 10.53 10.99 -3.58
CA GLU A 76 9.19 11.57 -3.41
C GLU A 76 8.16 10.45 -3.21
N PRO A 77 7.99 9.97 -1.97
CA PRO A 77 7.09 8.86 -1.65
C PRO A 77 5.64 9.33 -1.60
N TYR A 78 5.06 9.62 -2.79
CA TYR A 78 3.66 10.02 -2.89
C TYR A 78 2.75 8.82 -2.70
N LEU A 79 1.82 8.91 -1.75
CA LEU A 79 0.86 7.87 -1.43
C LEU A 79 -0.57 8.39 -1.55
N TYR A 80 -1.38 7.61 -2.22
CA TYR A 80 -2.84 7.75 -2.23
C TYR A 80 -3.46 7.01 -1.06
N THR A 81 -4.70 7.33 -0.74
CA THR A 81 -5.50 6.62 0.27
C THR A 81 -6.65 5.91 -0.41
N LEU A 82 -6.70 4.59 -0.27
CA LEU A 82 -7.84 3.77 -0.63
C LEU A 82 -8.63 3.46 0.64
N GLU A 83 -9.91 3.84 0.63
CA GLU A 83 -10.84 3.51 1.71
C GLU A 83 -11.92 2.57 1.16
N ILE A 84 -12.24 1.52 1.90
CA ILE A 84 -13.31 0.58 1.58
C ILE A 84 -14.15 0.37 2.82
N ASP A 85 -15.40 0.82 2.78
CA ASP A 85 -16.39 0.49 3.80
C ASP A 85 -17.24 -0.70 3.32
N VAL A 86 -17.34 -1.71 4.15
CA VAL A 86 -18.22 -2.85 3.95
C VAL A 86 -19.58 -2.52 4.58
N LEU A 87 -20.61 -2.55 3.78
CA LEU A 87 -21.99 -2.25 4.20
C LEU A 87 -22.79 -3.56 4.27
N ASN A 88 -23.59 -3.70 5.31
CA ASN A 88 -24.56 -4.79 5.45
C ASN A 88 -25.83 -4.51 4.62
N SER A 89 -26.82 -5.41 4.69
CA SER A 89 -28.13 -5.25 4.02
C SER A 89 -28.90 -4.03 4.47
N ASP A 90 -28.63 -3.51 5.67
CA ASP A 90 -29.29 -2.34 6.24
C ASP A 90 -28.50 -1.04 5.94
N MET A 91 -27.49 -1.13 5.05
CA MET A 91 -26.59 -0.03 4.67
C MET A 91 -25.75 0.53 5.84
N GLU A 92 -25.53 -0.25 6.89
CA GLU A 92 -24.66 0.12 7.98
C GLU A 92 -23.24 -0.35 7.71
N THR A 93 -22.25 0.50 8.02
CA THR A 93 -20.84 0.14 7.92
C THR A 93 -20.47 -0.85 9.01
N VAL A 94 -20.08 -2.05 8.61
CA VAL A 94 -19.66 -3.13 9.52
C VAL A 94 -18.14 -3.31 9.58
N GLN A 95 -17.43 -2.81 8.58
CA GLN A 95 -15.97 -2.80 8.53
C GLN A 95 -15.50 -1.62 7.67
N SER A 96 -14.42 -0.98 8.10
CA SER A 96 -13.70 0.02 7.29
C SER A 96 -12.25 -0.41 7.14
N ILE A 97 -11.75 -0.35 5.91
CA ILE A 97 -10.35 -0.62 5.56
C ILE A 97 -9.77 0.65 4.96
N VAL A 98 -8.62 1.06 5.48
CA VAL A 98 -7.86 2.19 4.94
C VAL A 98 -6.47 1.68 4.55
N GLN A 99 -6.11 1.85 3.26
CA GLN A 99 -4.85 1.37 2.73
C GLN A 99 -4.14 2.48 1.98
N LYS A 100 -2.83 2.65 2.25
CA LYS A 100 -1.98 3.55 1.47
C LYS A 100 -1.51 2.85 0.20
N VAL A 101 -1.58 3.56 -0.94
CA VAL A 101 -1.26 3.02 -2.26
C VAL A 101 -0.26 3.93 -2.96
N GLY A 102 0.92 3.40 -3.26
CA GLY A 102 1.92 4.09 -4.09
C GLY A 102 1.82 3.63 -5.55
N LEU A 103 1.66 4.55 -6.47
CA LEU A 103 1.60 4.27 -7.91
C LEU A 103 3.00 4.34 -8.51
N ARG A 104 3.55 3.21 -8.92
CA ARG A 104 4.89 3.12 -9.51
C ARG A 104 4.93 2.05 -10.59
N LYS A 105 5.75 2.28 -11.61
CA LYS A 105 6.03 1.31 -12.68
C LYS A 105 7.44 0.77 -12.53
N LEU A 106 7.55 -0.52 -12.20
CA LEU A 106 8.83 -1.23 -12.13
C LEU A 106 9.00 -2.06 -13.39
N ARG A 107 10.12 -1.90 -14.09
CA ARG A 107 10.47 -2.68 -15.27
C ARG A 107 11.93 -3.11 -15.24
N LEU A 108 12.20 -4.27 -15.86
CA LEU A 108 13.54 -4.71 -16.20
C LEU A 108 13.67 -4.62 -17.73
N GLU A 109 14.47 -3.67 -18.21
CA GLU A 109 14.71 -3.44 -19.63
C GLU A 109 16.22 -3.57 -19.91
N ASP A 110 16.58 -4.45 -20.85
CA ASP A 110 17.97 -4.74 -21.20
C ASP A 110 18.87 -5.06 -19.98
N GLY A 111 18.33 -5.79 -19.01
CA GLY A 111 19.04 -6.11 -17.77
C GLY A 111 19.16 -4.94 -16.78
N ILE A 112 18.56 -3.80 -17.09
CA ILE A 112 18.57 -2.60 -16.23
C ILE A 112 17.21 -2.46 -15.55
N MET A 113 17.23 -2.41 -14.21
CA MET A 113 16.02 -2.15 -13.42
C MET A 113 15.69 -0.65 -13.47
N LYS A 114 14.42 -0.36 -13.78
CA LYS A 114 13.91 1.01 -13.86
C LYS A 114 12.66 1.17 -12.99
N ILE A 115 12.57 2.30 -12.31
CA ILE A 115 11.35 2.78 -11.66
C ILE A 115 10.88 4.03 -12.40
N ASN A 116 9.63 4.03 -12.86
CA ASN A 116 9.01 5.14 -13.60
C ASN A 116 9.89 5.60 -14.78
N GLY A 117 10.47 4.63 -15.51
CA GLY A 117 11.36 4.87 -16.65
C GLY A 117 12.80 5.29 -16.29
N LYS A 118 13.10 5.60 -15.02
CA LYS A 118 14.44 5.97 -14.57
C LYS A 118 15.20 4.76 -14.03
N ARG A 119 16.48 4.61 -14.40
CA ARG A 119 17.37 3.57 -13.84
C ARG A 119 17.44 3.69 -12.33
N ILE A 120 17.31 2.57 -11.65
CA ILE A 120 17.54 2.48 -10.21
C ILE A 120 18.79 1.66 -9.92
N VAL A 121 19.60 2.13 -8.96
CA VAL A 121 20.73 1.40 -8.38
C VAL A 121 20.42 1.22 -6.89
N PHE A 122 20.42 -0.03 -6.43
CA PHE A 122 20.17 -0.32 -5.02
C PHE A 122 21.45 -0.16 -4.22
N HIS A 123 21.49 0.85 -3.35
CA HIS A 123 22.42 0.99 -2.26
C HIS A 123 21.75 0.41 -1.02
N GLY A 124 21.87 -0.91 -0.85
CA GLY A 124 21.10 -1.67 0.13
C GLY A 124 21.93 -2.21 1.28
N ILE A 125 21.24 -2.46 2.39
CA ILE A 125 21.77 -3.15 3.55
C ILE A 125 20.87 -4.34 3.93
N ASN A 126 21.47 -5.31 4.65
CA ASN A 126 20.69 -6.28 5.39
C ASN A 126 20.33 -5.70 6.75
N LEU A 127 19.04 -5.67 7.08
CA LEU A 127 18.54 -5.22 8.36
C LEU A 127 18.23 -6.42 9.24
N ASN A 128 18.85 -6.48 10.41
CA ASN A 128 18.43 -7.33 11.52
C ASN A 128 17.82 -6.43 12.59
N GLU A 129 16.56 -6.67 12.91
CA GLU A 129 15.88 -5.94 13.99
C GLU A 129 16.47 -6.36 15.34
N PHE A 130 17.23 -5.46 15.92
CA PHE A 130 17.83 -5.67 17.23
C PHE A 130 18.07 -4.34 17.94
N SER A 131 17.46 -4.19 19.11
CA SER A 131 17.74 -3.09 20.04
C SER A 131 18.62 -3.58 21.18
N ARG A 132 19.61 -2.78 21.59
CA ARG A 132 20.44 -3.09 22.75
C ARG A 132 19.67 -3.18 24.05
N GLN A 133 18.52 -2.49 24.14
CA GLN A 133 17.73 -2.40 25.37
C GLN A 133 16.63 -3.46 25.43
N THR A 134 15.99 -3.75 24.29
CA THR A 134 14.77 -4.56 24.21
C THR A 134 14.93 -5.84 23.39
N GLY A 135 16.15 -6.14 22.92
CA GLY A 135 16.41 -7.31 22.09
C GLY A 135 15.75 -7.18 20.70
N ARG A 136 14.90 -8.12 20.32
CA ARG A 136 14.23 -8.14 19.01
C ARG A 136 12.96 -7.32 18.95
N VAL A 137 12.52 -6.73 20.04
CA VAL A 137 11.34 -5.85 20.06
C VAL A 137 11.79 -4.41 19.84
N ILE A 138 11.47 -3.85 18.68
CA ILE A 138 11.86 -2.49 18.28
C ILE A 138 10.61 -1.60 18.34
N SER A 139 10.72 -0.44 18.97
CA SER A 139 9.63 0.53 19.02
C SER A 139 9.48 1.27 17.68
N ARG A 140 8.28 1.83 17.43
CA ARG A 140 8.03 2.63 16.22
C ARG A 140 8.98 3.83 16.12
N GLU A 141 9.33 4.46 17.23
CA GLU A 141 10.28 5.57 17.28
C GLU A 141 11.70 5.13 16.88
N GLU A 142 12.11 3.91 17.26
CA GLU A 142 13.39 3.34 16.82
C GLU A 142 13.37 3.03 15.32
N MET A 143 12.27 2.46 14.79
CA MET A 143 12.10 2.21 13.35
C MET A 143 12.23 3.50 12.54
N ILE A 144 11.56 4.58 12.96
CA ILE A 144 11.66 5.89 12.32
C ILE A 144 13.10 6.44 12.36
N ARG A 145 13.79 6.29 13.50
CA ARG A 145 15.21 6.70 13.61
C ARG A 145 16.09 5.90 12.65
N TYR A 146 15.88 4.59 12.53
CA TYR A 146 16.60 3.76 11.56
C TYR A 146 16.38 4.23 10.13
N ILE A 147 15.14 4.42 9.72
CA ILE A 147 14.81 4.89 8.36
C ILE A 147 15.48 6.24 8.09
N ARG A 148 15.42 7.18 9.03
CA ARG A 148 16.06 8.49 8.88
C ARG A 148 17.58 8.37 8.74
N PHE A 149 18.22 7.54 9.55
CA PHE A 149 19.64 7.27 9.48
C PHE A 149 20.04 6.67 8.12
N LEU A 150 19.28 5.70 7.63
CA LEU A 150 19.51 5.08 6.32
C LEU A 150 19.40 6.11 5.19
N LYS A 151 18.38 6.94 5.19
CA LYS A 151 18.19 8.01 4.19
C LYS A 151 19.33 9.03 4.24
N GLN A 152 19.78 9.45 5.41
CA GLN A 152 20.92 10.37 5.58
C GLN A 152 22.23 9.81 5.03
N ASN A 153 22.35 8.48 4.95
CA ASN A 153 23.53 7.80 4.41
C ASN A 153 23.33 7.27 2.97
N ASN A 154 22.34 7.81 2.24
CA ASN A 154 22.02 7.43 0.85
C ASN A 154 21.71 5.94 0.65
N ILE A 155 21.18 5.29 1.68
CA ILE A 155 20.71 3.91 1.60
C ILE A 155 19.25 3.95 1.13
N ASN A 156 18.94 3.32 0.00
CA ASN A 156 17.62 3.34 -0.64
C ASN A 156 16.93 1.97 -0.68
N ALA A 157 17.59 0.94 -0.11
CA ALA A 157 17.02 -0.40 -0.06
C ALA A 157 17.41 -1.11 1.24
N VAL A 158 16.47 -1.88 1.77
CA VAL A 158 16.67 -2.71 2.95
C VAL A 158 16.21 -4.13 2.64
N ARG A 159 17.05 -5.11 2.92
CA ARG A 159 16.68 -6.51 2.89
C ARG A 159 16.44 -7.01 4.31
N THR A 160 15.24 -7.52 4.57
CA THR A 160 14.92 -8.21 5.82
C THR A 160 15.53 -9.60 5.77
N SER A 161 16.43 -9.91 6.69
CA SER A 161 17.32 -11.04 6.45
C SER A 161 16.74 -12.40 6.82
N GLN A 162 15.95 -12.53 7.87
CA GLN A 162 15.51 -13.84 8.36
C GLN A 162 14.03 -13.96 8.77
N LEU A 163 13.39 -12.86 9.11
CA LEU A 163 12.00 -12.83 9.54
C LEU A 163 11.25 -11.70 8.82
N PRO A 164 9.94 -11.83 8.61
CA PRO A 164 9.11 -10.72 8.20
C PRO A 164 9.27 -9.57 9.21
N LEU A 165 9.32 -8.34 8.72
CA LEU A 165 9.26 -7.17 9.59
C LEU A 165 7.89 -7.04 10.24
N TYR A 166 7.81 -6.34 11.37
CA TYR A 166 6.53 -5.95 11.95
C TYR A 166 5.75 -5.07 10.97
N GLU A 167 4.42 -5.11 11.05
CA GLU A 167 3.54 -4.35 10.14
C GLU A 167 3.82 -2.84 10.19
N GLU A 168 4.26 -2.33 11.32
CA GLU A 168 4.60 -0.92 11.55
C GLU A 168 5.73 -0.40 10.64
N TRP A 169 6.53 -1.28 10.03
CA TRP A 169 7.54 -0.88 9.05
C TRP A 169 6.94 -0.45 7.71
N TYR A 170 5.72 -0.87 7.42
CA TYR A 170 5.04 -0.65 6.14
C TYR A 170 3.99 0.45 6.20
N GLY A 171 3.74 1.02 7.41
CA GLY A 171 2.70 2.02 7.67
C GLY A 171 3.18 3.44 7.91
#